data_a1faf8d90eef41964e8cdad251d8eb51
#
_entry.id   a1faf8d90eef41964e8cdad251d8eb51
#
_cell.length_a   1.000
_cell.length_b   1.000
_cell.length_c   1.000
_cell.angle_alpha   90.00
_cell.angle_beta   90.00
_cell.angle_gamma   90.00
#
_symmetry.space_group_name_H-M   'P 1'
#
loop_
_entity.id
_entity.type
_entity.pdbx_description
1 polymer ?
#
loop_
_entity_poly.entity_id
_entity_poly.type
_entity_poly.pdbx_seq_one_letter_code
_entity_poly.pdbx_strand_id
1 'polypeptide(L)'
;MHDFFENSLFAGVTLSLISYLIGSILKKKFKLGIFNPLLISIVVTILVLVVSKVDYDTYNEGAKYLSWLLTPATVCLAIPLYEQWELLKHNCKAVMAGLAAGVVTSLCTVFVLSKIMGLTHEDYVTMLPKSITTAIGMGVSEELGGYVTITVAVFIVTGVLGNIFGELVCKIFRITEPISKGLAFGSASHAIGTAKAIEIGEVEGAMSSLAIAVSGILTVVLSSLFAHFM
;
A
#
# COMPACT_ATOMS: atom_id res chain seq x y z
N MET A 1 -3.59 22.99 -22.78
CA MET A 1 -3.70 21.79 -21.91
C MET A 1 -4.48 22.09 -20.64
N HIS A 2 -4.23 23.22 -19.97
CA HIS A 2 -5.01 23.64 -18.80
C HIS A 2 -6.52 23.63 -19.09
N ASP A 3 -6.97 24.29 -20.15
CA ASP A 3 -8.37 24.34 -20.57
C ASP A 3 -8.99 22.96 -20.85
N PHE A 4 -8.17 21.98 -21.24
CA PHE A 4 -8.63 20.60 -21.43
C PHE A 4 -8.95 19.91 -20.11
N PHE A 5 -8.13 20.16 -19.07
CA PHE A 5 -8.38 19.59 -17.74
C PHE A 5 -9.56 20.28 -17.04
N GLU A 6 -9.73 21.60 -17.22
CA GLU A 6 -10.86 22.34 -16.65
C GLU A 6 -12.21 21.97 -17.30
N ASN A 7 -12.21 21.70 -18.60
CA ASN A 7 -13.44 21.43 -19.35
C ASN A 7 -13.77 19.95 -19.55
N SER A 8 -12.92 19.02 -19.10
CA SER A 8 -13.11 17.58 -19.30
C SER A 8 -13.22 16.82 -17.99
N LEU A 9 -14.42 16.35 -17.71
CA LEU A 9 -14.74 15.51 -16.54
C LEU A 9 -13.87 14.23 -16.44
N PHE A 10 -13.33 13.75 -17.53
CA PHE A 10 -12.58 12.48 -17.61
C PHE A 10 -11.07 12.66 -17.85
N ALA A 11 -10.58 13.90 -17.90
CA ALA A 11 -9.16 14.15 -18.15
C ALA A 11 -8.24 13.48 -17.12
N GLY A 12 -8.58 13.56 -15.83
CA GLY A 12 -7.82 12.93 -14.75
C GLY A 12 -7.80 11.41 -14.85
N VAL A 13 -8.95 10.77 -15.11
CA VAL A 13 -9.03 9.31 -15.35
C VAL A 13 -8.18 8.91 -16.55
N THR A 14 -8.33 9.62 -17.66
CA THR A 14 -7.62 9.31 -18.90
C THR A 14 -6.11 9.43 -18.75
N LEU A 15 -5.64 10.51 -18.10
CA LEU A 15 -4.22 10.68 -17.79
C LEU A 15 -3.69 9.54 -16.91
N SER A 16 -4.41 9.19 -15.85
CA SER A 16 -4.01 8.11 -14.94
C SER A 16 -3.91 6.77 -15.65
N LEU A 17 -4.91 6.42 -16.49
CA LEU A 17 -4.93 5.17 -17.23
C LEU A 17 -3.82 5.11 -18.30
N ILE A 18 -3.60 6.18 -19.05
CA ILE A 18 -2.53 6.25 -20.04
C ILE A 18 -1.17 6.12 -19.36
N SER A 19 -0.95 6.84 -18.26
CA SER A 19 0.29 6.77 -17.49
C SER A 19 0.56 5.35 -16.97
N TYR A 20 -0.48 4.66 -16.51
CA TYR A 20 -0.37 3.26 -16.07
C TYR A 20 -0.09 2.29 -17.24
N LEU A 21 -0.71 2.50 -18.39
CA LEU A 21 -0.43 1.72 -19.61
C LEU A 21 1.03 1.88 -20.06
N ILE A 22 1.56 3.10 -20.04
CA ILE A 22 2.97 3.37 -20.33
C ILE A 22 3.86 2.57 -19.36
N GLY A 23 3.58 2.61 -18.06
CA GLY A 23 4.30 1.83 -17.06
C GLY A 23 4.24 0.33 -17.31
N SER A 24 3.07 -0.18 -17.68
CA SER A 24 2.86 -1.60 -17.99
C SER A 24 3.65 -2.04 -19.23
N ILE A 25 3.70 -1.22 -20.27
CA ILE A 25 4.48 -1.49 -21.49
C ILE A 25 5.98 -1.51 -21.15
N LEU A 26 6.45 -0.53 -20.36
CA LEU A 26 7.85 -0.46 -19.92
C LEU A 26 8.24 -1.68 -19.08
N LYS A 27 7.39 -2.12 -18.12
CA LYS A 27 7.61 -3.35 -17.32
C LYS A 27 7.74 -4.58 -18.23
N LYS A 28 6.85 -4.74 -19.21
CA LYS A 28 6.90 -5.87 -20.15
C LYS A 28 8.17 -5.86 -21.00
N LYS A 29 8.62 -4.68 -21.44
CA LYS A 29 9.79 -4.52 -22.30
C LYS A 29 11.10 -4.75 -21.56
N PHE A 30 11.27 -4.15 -20.39
CA PHE A 30 12.56 -4.16 -19.68
C PHE A 30 12.65 -5.24 -18.59
N LYS A 31 11.52 -5.80 -18.11
CA LYS A 31 11.44 -6.86 -17.09
C LYS A 31 12.22 -6.56 -15.79
N LEU A 32 12.53 -5.30 -15.51
CA LEU A 32 13.21 -4.86 -14.29
C LEU A 32 12.19 -4.41 -13.26
N GLY A 33 12.40 -4.74 -11.98
CA GLY A 33 11.50 -4.39 -10.88
C GLY A 33 11.29 -2.88 -10.71
N ILE A 34 12.31 -2.08 -11.08
CA ILE A 34 12.22 -0.62 -11.02
C ILE A 34 11.18 -0.02 -11.99
N PHE A 35 10.85 -0.73 -13.09
CA PHE A 35 9.76 -0.34 -14.01
C PHE A 35 8.41 -0.83 -13.48
N ASN A 36 8.15 -0.61 -12.19
CA ASN A 36 6.84 -0.85 -11.62
C ASN A 36 5.80 0.05 -12.29
N PRO A 37 4.68 -0.48 -12.84
CA PRO A 37 3.68 0.31 -13.55
C PRO A 37 3.09 1.44 -12.71
N LEU A 38 2.88 1.18 -11.41
CA LEU A 38 2.34 2.18 -10.49
C LEU A 38 3.34 3.33 -10.28
N LEU A 39 4.62 3.01 -10.03
CA LEU A 39 5.66 4.01 -9.86
C LEU A 39 5.80 4.89 -11.10
N ILE A 40 5.86 4.27 -12.28
CA ILE A 40 5.93 5.00 -13.56
C ILE A 40 4.68 5.86 -13.77
N SER A 41 3.50 5.34 -13.45
CA SER A 41 2.24 6.08 -13.55
C SER A 41 2.26 7.35 -12.68
N ILE A 42 2.69 7.23 -11.43
CA ILE A 42 2.81 8.37 -10.51
C ILE A 42 3.77 9.42 -11.08
N VAL A 43 4.97 9.01 -11.49
CA VAL A 43 6.00 9.92 -12.02
C VAL A 43 5.51 10.61 -13.29
N VAL A 44 4.93 9.88 -14.24
CA VAL A 44 4.41 10.44 -15.51
C VAL A 44 3.28 11.41 -15.22
N THR A 45 2.32 11.06 -14.34
CA THR A 45 1.22 11.94 -13.98
C THR A 45 1.73 13.24 -13.36
N ILE A 46 2.64 13.17 -12.39
CA ILE A 46 3.23 14.35 -11.75
C ILE A 46 3.95 15.22 -12.81
N LEU A 47 4.76 14.63 -13.67
CA LEU A 47 5.47 15.36 -14.72
C LEU A 47 4.51 16.08 -15.67
N VAL A 48 3.43 15.41 -16.10
CA VAL A 48 2.42 16.03 -16.97
C VAL A 48 1.74 17.22 -16.27
N LEU A 49 1.33 17.06 -15.01
CA LEU A 49 0.67 18.13 -14.25
C LEU A 49 1.61 19.32 -14.06
N VAL A 50 2.86 19.10 -13.68
CA VAL A 50 3.86 20.17 -13.47
C VAL A 50 4.15 20.89 -14.79
N VAL A 51 4.39 20.19 -15.88
CA VAL A 51 4.68 20.78 -17.19
C VAL A 51 3.48 21.54 -17.74
N SER A 52 2.27 21.01 -17.53
CA SER A 52 1.02 21.64 -17.99
C SER A 52 0.52 22.75 -17.05
N LYS A 53 1.18 22.95 -15.90
CA LYS A 53 0.78 23.90 -14.84
C LYS A 53 -0.67 23.69 -14.39
N VAL A 54 -1.11 22.43 -14.31
CA VAL A 54 -2.43 22.03 -13.80
C VAL A 54 -2.27 21.73 -12.32
N ASP A 55 -3.11 22.36 -11.50
CA ASP A 55 -3.13 22.09 -10.06
C ASP A 55 -3.75 20.72 -9.75
N TYR A 56 -3.47 20.23 -8.54
CA TYR A 56 -3.95 18.92 -8.10
C TYR A 56 -5.47 18.83 -8.03
N ASP A 57 -6.13 19.90 -7.60
CA ASP A 57 -7.60 19.91 -7.42
C ASP A 57 -8.30 19.77 -8.77
N THR A 58 -7.86 20.47 -9.80
CA THR A 58 -8.37 20.33 -11.17
C THR A 58 -8.16 18.91 -11.73
N TYR A 59 -6.99 18.32 -11.48
CA TYR A 59 -6.75 16.91 -11.86
C TYR A 59 -7.67 15.96 -11.09
N ASN A 60 -7.80 16.15 -9.77
CA ASN A 60 -8.55 15.28 -8.87
C ASN A 60 -10.06 15.30 -9.17
N GLU A 61 -10.59 16.41 -9.65
CA GLU A 61 -11.99 16.49 -10.10
C GLU A 61 -12.34 15.42 -11.13
N GLY A 62 -11.44 15.16 -12.07
CA GLY A 62 -11.59 14.09 -13.03
C GLY A 62 -11.14 12.71 -12.49
N ALA A 63 -10.06 12.66 -11.70
CA ALA A 63 -9.49 11.43 -11.21
C ALA A 63 -10.29 10.76 -10.09
N LYS A 64 -11.14 11.49 -9.35
CA LYS A 64 -11.97 10.98 -8.24
C LYS A 64 -12.86 9.79 -8.61
N TYR A 65 -13.21 9.64 -9.89
CA TYR A 65 -13.98 8.47 -10.36
C TYR A 65 -13.21 7.14 -10.20
N LEU A 66 -11.87 7.18 -10.28
CA LEU A 66 -11.05 6.02 -9.97
C LEU A 66 -11.12 5.66 -8.47
N SER A 67 -11.22 6.67 -7.61
CA SER A 67 -11.36 6.45 -6.17
C SER A 67 -12.67 5.75 -5.80
N TRP A 68 -13.74 5.93 -6.57
CA TRP A 68 -15.00 5.22 -6.37
C TRP A 68 -14.87 3.70 -6.61
N LEU A 69 -13.91 3.28 -7.42
CA LEU A 69 -13.62 1.87 -7.64
C LEU A 69 -12.83 1.22 -6.50
N LEU A 70 -12.33 2.00 -5.54
CA LEU A 70 -11.54 1.48 -4.42
C LEU A 70 -12.35 0.52 -3.55
N THR A 71 -13.59 0.89 -3.20
CA THR A 71 -14.47 0.04 -2.38
C THR A 71 -14.80 -1.28 -3.07
N PRO A 72 -15.33 -1.31 -4.31
CA PRO A 72 -15.59 -2.58 -4.98
C PRO A 72 -14.31 -3.40 -5.23
N ALA A 73 -13.17 -2.75 -5.56
CA ALA A 73 -11.90 -3.45 -5.69
C ALA A 73 -11.46 -4.13 -4.38
N THR A 74 -11.63 -3.43 -3.25
CA THR A 74 -11.33 -4.01 -1.92
C THR A 74 -12.25 -5.19 -1.60
N VAL A 75 -13.54 -5.10 -1.93
CA VAL A 75 -14.48 -6.22 -1.75
C VAL A 75 -14.09 -7.42 -2.61
N CYS A 76 -13.63 -7.20 -3.85
CA CYS A 76 -13.16 -8.27 -4.73
C CYS A 76 -11.96 -9.06 -4.15
N LEU A 77 -11.16 -8.46 -3.24
CA LEU A 77 -10.08 -9.20 -2.55
C LEU A 77 -10.61 -10.31 -1.62
N ALA A 78 -11.89 -10.31 -1.29
CA ALA A 78 -12.51 -11.40 -0.54
C ALA A 78 -12.67 -12.69 -1.38
N ILE A 79 -12.68 -12.59 -2.71
CA ILE A 79 -12.86 -13.75 -3.60
C ILE A 79 -11.70 -14.76 -3.44
N PRO A 80 -10.43 -14.39 -3.68
CA PRO A 80 -9.32 -15.33 -3.49
C PRO A 80 -9.19 -15.81 -2.03
N LEU A 81 -9.59 -14.98 -1.06
CA LEU A 81 -9.61 -15.39 0.33
C LEU A 81 -10.65 -16.52 0.58
N TYR A 82 -11.85 -16.39 -0.01
CA TYR A 82 -12.89 -17.42 0.09
C TYR A 82 -12.46 -18.73 -0.59
N GLU A 83 -11.83 -18.64 -1.75
CA GLU A 83 -11.31 -19.81 -2.48
C GLU A 83 -10.27 -20.58 -1.68
N GLN A 84 -9.47 -19.91 -0.85
CA GLN A 84 -8.44 -20.52 0.00
C GLN A 84 -8.89 -20.70 1.46
N TRP A 85 -10.20 -20.73 1.74
CA TRP A 85 -10.77 -20.78 3.08
C TRP A 85 -10.36 -22.02 3.89
N GLU A 86 -10.30 -23.17 3.27
CA GLU A 86 -9.88 -24.41 3.94
C GLU A 86 -8.39 -24.36 4.33
N LEU A 87 -7.55 -23.82 3.46
CA LEU A 87 -6.13 -23.62 3.75
C LEU A 87 -5.92 -22.67 4.92
N LEU A 88 -6.73 -21.58 4.96
CA LEU A 88 -6.71 -20.63 6.06
C LEU A 88 -7.10 -21.26 7.39
N LYS A 89 -8.21 -22.03 7.43
CA LYS A 89 -8.64 -22.71 8.65
C LYS A 89 -7.57 -23.64 9.20
N HIS A 90 -6.94 -24.41 8.33
CA HIS A 90 -5.91 -25.36 8.72
C HIS A 90 -4.66 -24.67 9.32
N ASN A 91 -4.32 -23.47 8.84
CA ASN A 91 -3.14 -22.72 9.24
C ASN A 91 -3.46 -21.51 10.14
N CYS A 92 -4.68 -21.35 10.63
CA CYS A 92 -5.16 -20.15 11.31
C CYS A 92 -4.23 -19.67 12.44
N LYS A 93 -3.75 -20.57 13.31
CA LYS A 93 -2.85 -20.21 14.42
C LYS A 93 -1.52 -19.64 13.93
N ALA A 94 -0.91 -20.25 12.91
CA ALA A 94 0.35 -19.79 12.33
C ALA A 94 0.17 -18.44 11.62
N VAL A 95 -0.92 -18.27 10.89
CA VAL A 95 -1.29 -17.03 10.20
C VAL A 95 -1.47 -15.88 11.20
N MET A 96 -2.28 -16.09 12.24
CA MET A 96 -2.51 -15.07 13.26
C MET A 96 -1.26 -14.69 14.03
N ALA A 97 -0.44 -15.70 14.42
CA ALA A 97 0.83 -15.45 15.08
C ALA A 97 1.82 -14.69 14.19
N GLY A 98 1.90 -15.04 12.90
CA GLY A 98 2.74 -14.36 11.93
C GLY A 98 2.33 -12.91 11.72
N LEU A 99 1.02 -12.65 11.57
CA LEU A 99 0.50 -11.28 11.42
C LEU A 99 0.71 -10.43 12.66
N ALA A 100 0.45 -10.99 13.85
CA ALA A 100 0.70 -10.28 15.11
C ALA A 100 2.18 -9.93 15.26
N ALA A 101 3.08 -10.88 14.99
CA ALA A 101 4.53 -10.64 15.01
C ALA A 101 4.94 -9.58 13.99
N GLY A 102 4.39 -9.62 12.76
CA GLY A 102 4.66 -8.64 11.70
C GLY A 102 4.24 -7.22 12.11
N VAL A 103 3.03 -7.06 12.64
CA VAL A 103 2.53 -5.74 13.08
C VAL A 103 3.35 -5.21 14.26
N VAL A 104 3.60 -6.02 15.29
CA VAL A 104 4.43 -5.62 16.44
C VAL A 104 5.83 -5.22 15.99
N THR A 105 6.46 -6.02 15.12
CA THR A 105 7.79 -5.70 14.57
C THR A 105 7.77 -4.39 13.79
N SER A 106 6.73 -4.13 12.99
CA SER A 106 6.58 -2.88 12.25
C SER A 106 6.50 -1.67 13.20
N LEU A 107 5.63 -1.73 14.21
CA LEU A 107 5.45 -0.65 15.19
C LEU A 107 6.72 -0.44 16.03
N CYS A 108 7.35 -1.51 16.51
CA CYS A 108 8.62 -1.44 17.23
C CYS A 108 9.74 -0.82 16.36
N THR A 109 9.80 -1.18 15.09
CA THR A 109 10.81 -0.61 14.16
C THR A 109 10.60 0.88 13.98
N VAL A 110 9.34 1.31 13.77
CA VAL A 110 9.01 2.75 13.68
C VAL A 110 9.41 3.46 14.97
N PHE A 111 9.04 2.92 16.13
CA PHE A 111 9.39 3.50 17.42
C PHE A 111 10.92 3.66 17.59
N VAL A 112 11.67 2.58 17.38
CA VAL A 112 13.14 2.59 17.55
C VAL A 112 13.79 3.58 16.58
N LEU A 113 13.40 3.58 15.31
CA LEU A 113 13.96 4.51 14.33
C LEU A 113 13.60 5.96 14.65
N SER A 114 12.37 6.25 15.08
CA SER A 114 11.96 7.59 15.48
C SER A 114 12.77 8.11 16.66
N LYS A 115 13.04 7.25 17.65
CA LYS A 115 13.93 7.57 18.79
C LYS A 115 15.36 7.86 18.35
N ILE A 116 15.92 7.02 17.47
CA ILE A 116 17.30 7.19 16.98
C ILE A 116 17.42 8.48 16.16
N MET A 117 16.41 8.80 15.35
CA MET A 117 16.41 9.99 14.48
C MET A 117 16.00 11.27 15.21
N GLY A 118 15.52 11.18 16.45
CA GLY A 118 15.07 12.34 17.24
C GLY A 118 13.82 13.00 16.65
N LEU A 119 12.90 12.20 16.08
CA LEU A 119 11.65 12.69 15.51
C LEU A 119 10.74 13.24 16.61
N THR A 120 9.85 14.15 16.23
CA THR A 120 8.81 14.64 17.15
C THR A 120 7.72 13.60 17.36
N HIS A 121 6.85 13.82 18.34
CA HIS A 121 5.68 12.95 18.53
C HIS A 121 4.78 12.91 17.31
N GLU A 122 4.53 14.06 16.68
CA GLU A 122 3.70 14.18 15.48
C GLU A 122 4.30 13.41 14.30
N ASP A 123 5.64 13.50 14.10
CA ASP A 123 6.33 12.73 13.05
C ASP A 123 6.22 11.23 13.30
N TYR A 124 6.38 10.81 14.56
CA TYR A 124 6.30 9.42 14.97
C TYR A 124 4.92 8.82 14.72
N VAL A 125 3.85 9.48 15.19
CA VAL A 125 2.48 8.97 15.01
C VAL A 125 2.03 9.01 13.53
N THR A 126 2.61 9.93 12.74
CA THR A 126 2.46 9.96 11.27
C THR A 126 2.94 8.68 10.61
N MET A 127 4.01 8.07 11.13
CA MET A 127 4.64 6.88 10.54
C MET A 127 4.12 5.56 11.12
N LEU A 128 3.47 5.57 12.28
CA LEU A 128 2.97 4.35 12.93
C LEU A 128 2.12 3.48 11.99
N PRO A 129 1.11 4.03 11.28
CA PRO A 129 0.22 3.24 10.45
C PRO A 129 0.78 2.91 9.05
N LYS A 130 2.09 3.08 8.79
CA LYS A 130 2.72 3.00 7.46
C LYS A 130 2.45 1.73 6.64
N SER A 131 2.05 0.64 7.27
CA SER A 131 1.93 -0.67 6.63
C SER A 131 0.48 -1.11 6.38
N ILE A 132 -0.51 -0.29 6.74
CA ILE A 132 -1.92 -0.59 6.53
C ILE A 132 -2.52 0.19 5.35
N THR A 133 -3.80 -0.01 5.07
CA THR A 133 -4.45 0.69 3.95
C THR A 133 -4.52 2.19 4.20
N THR A 134 -4.38 2.98 3.13
CA THR A 134 -4.39 4.44 3.17
C THR A 134 -5.62 4.99 3.91
N ALA A 135 -6.81 4.45 3.63
CA ALA A 135 -8.05 4.92 4.25
C ALA A 135 -8.06 4.74 5.79
N ILE A 136 -7.64 3.56 6.27
CA ILE A 136 -7.58 3.29 7.72
C ILE A 136 -6.45 4.11 8.35
N GLY A 137 -5.30 4.14 7.72
CA GLY A 137 -4.13 4.79 8.28
C GLY A 137 -4.21 6.31 8.30
N MET A 138 -4.92 6.95 7.36
CA MET A 138 -5.23 8.39 7.45
C MET A 138 -6.02 8.70 8.72
N GLY A 139 -7.08 7.91 8.99
CA GLY A 139 -7.88 8.08 10.21
C GLY A 139 -7.06 7.88 11.49
N VAL A 140 -6.21 6.84 11.54
CA VAL A 140 -5.30 6.60 12.69
C VAL A 140 -4.33 7.76 12.88
N SER A 141 -3.72 8.26 11.80
CA SER A 141 -2.77 9.38 11.88
C SER A 141 -3.46 10.67 12.35
N GLU A 142 -4.66 10.96 11.82
CA GLU A 142 -5.45 12.12 12.20
C GLU A 142 -5.84 12.07 13.70
N GLU A 143 -6.35 10.93 14.16
CA GLU A 143 -6.77 10.71 15.55
C GLU A 143 -5.60 10.87 16.54
N LEU A 144 -4.40 10.44 16.14
CA LEU A 144 -3.19 10.52 16.97
C LEU A 144 -2.44 11.86 16.85
N GLY A 145 -2.93 12.80 16.03
CA GLY A 145 -2.33 14.13 15.84
C GLY A 145 -1.16 14.16 14.84
N GLY A 146 -1.07 13.18 13.96
CA GLY A 146 -0.05 13.12 12.90
C GLY A 146 -0.40 13.95 11.65
N TYR A 147 0.56 14.06 10.75
CA TYR A 147 0.43 14.77 9.47
C TYR A 147 -0.16 13.86 8.40
N VAL A 148 -1.48 13.89 8.18
CA VAL A 148 -2.21 13.00 7.25
C VAL A 148 -1.61 13.00 5.85
N THR A 149 -1.22 14.16 5.30
CA THR A 149 -0.61 14.26 3.97
C THR A 149 0.71 13.50 3.88
N ILE A 150 1.55 13.59 4.94
CA ILE A 150 2.83 12.87 5.01
C ILE A 150 2.56 11.37 5.16
N THR A 151 1.57 11.00 5.97
CA THR A 151 1.12 9.61 6.13
C THR A 151 0.78 8.97 4.77
N VAL A 152 0.04 9.67 3.92
CA VAL A 152 -0.29 9.19 2.56
C VAL A 152 0.97 8.97 1.72
N ALA A 153 1.91 9.91 1.75
CA ALA A 153 3.18 9.76 1.03
C ALA A 153 3.97 8.54 1.53
N VAL A 154 4.03 8.32 2.84
CA VAL A 154 4.71 7.17 3.46
C VAL A 154 4.05 5.85 3.05
N PHE A 155 2.72 5.78 2.95
CA PHE A 155 2.01 4.59 2.45
C PHE A 155 2.41 4.26 1.01
N ILE A 156 2.40 5.28 0.14
CA ILE A 156 2.76 5.08 -1.27
C ILE A 156 4.19 4.55 -1.37
N VAL A 157 5.13 5.18 -0.69
CA VAL A 157 6.54 4.76 -0.67
C VAL A 157 6.69 3.34 -0.13
N THR A 158 6.07 3.03 1.01
CA THR A 158 6.13 1.70 1.63
C THR A 158 5.55 0.63 0.70
N GLY A 159 4.39 0.89 0.11
CA GLY A 159 3.75 -0.04 -0.81
C GLY A 159 4.56 -0.29 -2.08
N VAL A 160 5.08 0.79 -2.69
CA VAL A 160 5.92 0.70 -3.91
C VAL A 160 7.22 -0.04 -3.63
N LEU A 161 7.91 0.28 -2.53
CA LEU A 161 9.14 -0.43 -2.14
C LEU A 161 8.87 -1.91 -1.88
N GLY A 162 7.79 -2.25 -1.19
CA GLY A 162 7.42 -3.64 -0.95
C GLY A 162 7.06 -4.39 -2.23
N ASN A 163 6.37 -3.75 -3.17
CA ASN A 163 6.07 -4.36 -4.47
C ASN A 163 7.35 -4.61 -5.29
N ILE A 164 8.32 -3.70 -5.27
CA ILE A 164 9.58 -3.82 -6.01
C ILE A 164 10.53 -4.83 -5.37
N PHE A 165 10.73 -4.73 -4.06
CA PHE A 165 11.77 -5.47 -3.35
C PHE A 165 11.26 -6.70 -2.61
N GLY A 166 9.95 -6.87 -2.44
CA GLY A 166 9.37 -7.95 -1.63
C GLY A 166 9.82 -9.35 -2.07
N GLU A 167 9.85 -9.65 -3.37
CA GLU A 167 10.35 -10.94 -3.86
C GLU A 167 11.85 -11.11 -3.56
N LEU A 168 12.64 -10.05 -3.70
CA LEU A 168 14.07 -10.09 -3.40
C LEU A 168 14.29 -10.36 -1.91
N VAL A 169 13.53 -9.71 -1.03
CA VAL A 169 13.57 -9.93 0.42
C VAL A 169 13.19 -11.38 0.74
N CYS A 170 12.08 -11.88 0.18
CA CYS A 170 11.69 -13.28 0.37
C CYS A 170 12.78 -14.25 -0.07
N LYS A 171 13.47 -13.96 -1.18
CA LYS A 171 14.58 -14.78 -1.68
C LYS A 171 15.80 -14.74 -0.77
N ILE A 172 16.19 -13.56 -0.29
CA ILE A 172 17.34 -13.38 0.62
C ILE A 172 17.10 -14.13 1.93
N PHE A 173 15.91 -14.00 2.51
CA PHE A 173 15.54 -14.67 3.77
C PHE A 173 15.02 -16.08 3.58
N ARG A 174 15.08 -16.64 2.36
CA ARG A 174 14.64 -17.99 2.01
C ARG A 174 13.17 -18.28 2.41
N ILE A 175 12.32 -17.28 2.30
CA ILE A 175 10.88 -17.43 2.51
C ILE A 175 10.31 -18.05 1.24
N THR A 176 10.12 -19.37 1.24
CA THR A 176 9.66 -20.12 0.06
C THR A 176 8.18 -20.48 0.14
N GLU A 177 7.65 -20.57 1.36
CA GLU A 177 6.27 -20.99 1.64
C GLU A 177 5.26 -19.94 1.13
N PRO A 178 4.27 -20.30 0.27
CA PRO A 178 3.32 -19.37 -0.32
C PRO A 178 2.51 -18.59 0.72
N ILE A 179 2.04 -19.26 1.79
CA ILE A 179 1.32 -18.60 2.89
C ILE A 179 2.17 -17.49 3.49
N SER A 180 3.41 -17.80 3.85
CA SER A 180 4.33 -16.85 4.49
C SER A 180 4.66 -15.66 3.58
N LYS A 181 4.83 -15.89 2.27
CA LYS A 181 5.02 -14.81 1.29
C LYS A 181 3.80 -13.90 1.24
N GLY A 182 2.61 -14.47 1.10
CA GLY A 182 1.37 -13.69 1.07
C GLY A 182 1.20 -12.83 2.31
N LEU A 183 1.39 -13.41 3.50
CA LEU A 183 1.32 -12.67 4.77
C LEU A 183 2.35 -11.53 4.82
N ALA A 184 3.58 -11.76 4.36
CA ALA A 184 4.63 -10.74 4.33
C ALA A 184 4.26 -9.58 3.41
N PHE A 185 3.79 -9.84 2.19
CA PHE A 185 3.37 -8.80 1.25
C PHE A 185 2.20 -7.96 1.78
N GLY A 186 1.16 -8.61 2.30
CA GLY A 186 -0.04 -7.93 2.78
C GLY A 186 0.21 -7.12 4.05
N SER A 187 0.97 -7.66 5.02
CA SER A 187 1.23 -6.98 6.29
C SER A 187 2.28 -5.87 6.20
N ALA A 188 3.23 -5.97 5.26
CA ALA A 188 4.27 -4.95 5.10
C ALA A 188 3.91 -3.86 4.08
N SER A 189 3.14 -4.18 3.03
CA SER A 189 2.98 -3.33 1.85
C SER A 189 1.53 -3.19 1.39
N HIS A 190 0.59 -3.52 2.24
CA HIS A 190 -0.86 -3.36 2.07
C HIS A 190 -1.36 -3.72 0.65
N ALA A 191 -2.31 -2.95 0.07
CA ALA A 191 -2.93 -3.26 -1.23
C ALA A 191 -1.92 -3.28 -2.40
N ILE A 192 -0.87 -2.43 -2.36
CA ILE A 192 0.15 -2.40 -3.42
C ILE A 192 1.00 -3.68 -3.39
N GLY A 193 1.34 -4.17 -2.19
CA GLY A 193 2.02 -5.46 -2.03
C GLY A 193 1.11 -6.64 -2.40
N THR A 194 -0.17 -6.56 -2.09
CA THR A 194 -1.15 -7.60 -2.44
C THR A 194 -1.31 -7.73 -3.96
N ALA A 195 -1.31 -6.63 -4.70
CA ALA A 195 -1.30 -6.70 -6.16
C ALA A 195 -0.11 -7.52 -6.68
N LYS A 196 1.06 -7.39 -6.02
CA LYS A 196 2.23 -8.21 -6.35
C LYS A 196 2.08 -9.65 -5.91
N ALA A 197 1.51 -9.90 -4.74
CA ALA A 197 1.24 -11.26 -4.25
C ALA A 197 0.31 -12.05 -5.19
N ILE A 198 -0.73 -11.40 -5.73
CA ILE A 198 -1.64 -11.97 -6.73
C ILE A 198 -0.89 -12.33 -8.04
N GLU A 199 0.08 -11.51 -8.45
CA GLU A 199 0.93 -11.83 -9.61
C GLU A 199 1.83 -13.08 -9.37
N ILE A 200 2.21 -13.35 -8.10
CA ILE A 200 3.07 -14.47 -7.73
C ILE A 200 2.28 -15.78 -7.71
N GLY A 201 1.09 -15.78 -7.10
CA GLY A 201 0.23 -16.97 -7.03
C GLY A 201 -1.07 -16.74 -6.29
N GLU A 202 -2.01 -17.70 -6.46
CA GLU A 202 -3.35 -17.64 -5.87
C GLU A 202 -3.30 -17.70 -4.33
N VAL A 203 -2.46 -18.54 -3.78
CA VAL A 203 -2.29 -18.69 -2.32
C VAL A 203 -1.65 -17.43 -1.73
N GLU A 204 -0.61 -16.90 -2.36
CA GLU A 204 0.04 -15.66 -1.95
C GLU A 204 -0.94 -14.49 -2.00
N GLY A 205 -1.75 -14.40 -3.06
CA GLY A 205 -2.78 -13.37 -3.20
C GLY A 205 -3.85 -13.45 -2.11
N ALA A 206 -4.39 -14.63 -1.85
CA ALA A 206 -5.39 -14.87 -0.83
C ALA A 206 -4.88 -14.53 0.58
N MET A 207 -3.69 -15.02 0.93
CA MET A 207 -3.09 -14.77 2.24
C MET A 207 -2.70 -13.29 2.42
N SER A 208 -2.29 -12.63 1.35
CA SER A 208 -2.02 -11.19 1.37
C SER A 208 -3.29 -10.35 1.58
N SER A 209 -4.40 -10.74 0.94
CA SER A 209 -5.71 -10.10 1.12
C SER A 209 -6.20 -10.21 2.58
N LEU A 210 -6.06 -11.40 3.18
CA LEU A 210 -6.33 -11.59 4.61
C LEU A 210 -5.42 -10.72 5.48
N ALA A 211 -4.13 -10.70 5.15
CA ALA A 211 -3.14 -9.95 5.93
C ALA A 211 -3.46 -8.46 5.99
N ILE A 212 -3.95 -7.86 4.91
CA ILE A 212 -4.39 -6.45 4.90
C ILE A 212 -5.46 -6.22 5.98
N ALA A 213 -6.49 -7.04 6.01
CA ALA A 213 -7.62 -6.85 6.92
C ALA A 213 -7.19 -7.03 8.39
N VAL A 214 -6.52 -8.15 8.69
CA VAL A 214 -6.08 -8.48 10.06
C VAL A 214 -5.02 -7.51 10.55
N SER A 215 -4.00 -7.20 9.74
CA SER A 215 -2.96 -6.21 10.12
C SER A 215 -3.54 -4.82 10.28
N GLY A 216 -4.54 -4.45 9.49
CA GLY A 216 -5.27 -3.20 9.63
C GLY A 216 -5.88 -3.07 11.02
N ILE A 217 -6.68 -4.04 11.44
CA ILE A 217 -7.33 -4.06 12.76
C ILE A 217 -6.29 -4.06 13.88
N LEU A 218 -5.29 -4.93 13.80
CA LEU A 218 -4.23 -5.01 14.82
C LEU A 218 -3.45 -3.70 14.93
N THR A 219 -3.14 -3.06 13.80
CA THR A 219 -2.41 -1.78 13.79
C THR A 219 -3.24 -0.66 14.41
N VAL A 220 -4.54 -0.56 14.12
CA VAL A 220 -5.43 0.44 14.75
C VAL A 220 -5.37 0.32 16.27
N VAL A 221 -5.57 -0.89 16.80
CA VAL A 221 -5.56 -1.13 18.25
C VAL A 221 -4.19 -0.85 18.87
N LEU A 222 -3.13 -1.36 18.25
CA LEU A 222 -1.78 -1.25 18.80
C LEU A 222 -1.15 0.14 18.60
N SER A 223 -1.51 0.88 17.54
CA SER A 223 -1.00 2.24 17.32
C SER A 223 -1.39 3.19 18.45
N SER A 224 -2.61 3.08 18.98
CA SER A 224 -3.06 3.88 20.12
C SER A 224 -2.22 3.60 21.37
N LEU A 225 -1.81 2.34 21.60
CA LEU A 225 -0.89 1.97 22.67
C LEU A 225 0.53 2.51 22.42
N PHE A 226 1.04 2.33 21.20
CA PHE A 226 2.40 2.73 20.83
C PHE A 226 2.58 4.25 20.80
N ALA A 227 1.53 5.02 20.50
CA ALA A 227 1.57 6.48 20.51
C ALA A 227 2.01 7.05 21.87
N HIS A 228 1.73 6.36 22.98
CA HIS A 228 2.11 6.81 24.33
C HIS A 228 3.59 6.58 24.67
N PHE A 229 4.37 5.90 23.83
CA PHE A 229 5.79 5.61 24.11
C PHE A 229 6.74 6.74 23.71
N MET A 230 6.23 7.77 23.03
CA MET A 230 7.08 8.87 22.57
C MET A 230 6.44 10.25 22.77
#